data_1833939e947a998a3299b39a96b29420
#
_entry.id   1833939e947a998a3299b39a96b29420
#
_cell.length_a   1.000
_cell.length_b   1.000
_cell.length_c   1.000
_cell.angle_alpha   90.00
_cell.angle_beta   90.00
_cell.angle_gamma   90.00
#
_symmetry.space_group_name_H-M   'P 1'
#
loop_
_entity.id
_entity.type
_entity.pdbx_description
1 polymer ?
#
loop_
_entity_poly.entity_id
_entity_poly.type
_entity_poly.pdbx_seq_one_letter_code
_entity_poly.pdbx_strand_id
1 'polypeptide(L)'
;MIKTIIKERQVVAQLIRDKNIIGIISDNRIGVRNKGIPSVYITHQINVLSGIFTFFTSRVHQYYINKFDECWVPDVEGELSLSGLLSKHESNGKIRKIGLLSRLKKRKVEIKYDLLILLSGIEPQRSQLENKLIEELKNFNGSVLFVRGLISSETSFKNSKKITYKNFLKSDELE
;
A
#
# COMPACT_ATOMS: atom_id res chain seq x y z
N MET A 1 13.18 11.44 10.18
CA MET A 1 12.34 10.44 10.88
C MET A 1 11.89 10.89 12.27
N ILE A 2 12.77 11.12 13.27
CA ILE A 2 12.35 11.48 14.64
C ILE A 2 11.54 12.78 14.69
N LYS A 3 11.97 13.84 14.01
CA LYS A 3 11.21 15.10 13.93
C LYS A 3 9.79 14.92 13.36
N THR A 4 9.63 14.05 12.36
CA THR A 4 8.32 13.71 11.78
C THR A 4 7.42 13.03 12.80
N ILE A 5 7.93 12.03 13.53
CA ILE A 5 7.19 11.33 14.58
C ILE A 5 6.71 12.30 15.67
N ILE A 6 7.55 13.24 16.09
CA ILE A 6 7.19 14.24 17.10
C ILE A 6 6.06 15.15 16.59
N LYS A 7 6.19 15.64 15.34
CA LYS A 7 5.17 16.50 14.73
C LYS A 7 3.83 15.76 14.56
N GLU A 8 3.86 14.49 14.13
CA GLU A 8 2.65 13.65 14.02
C GLU A 8 1.94 13.51 15.38
N ARG A 9 2.68 13.26 16.46
CA ARG A 9 2.10 13.16 17.81
C ARG A 9 1.45 14.47 18.27
N GLN A 10 2.06 15.61 17.97
CA GLN A 10 1.50 16.91 18.32
C GLN A 10 0.19 17.16 17.59
N VAL A 11 0.14 16.89 16.27
CA VAL A 11 -1.07 17.01 15.47
C VAL A 11 -2.17 16.08 15.97
N VAL A 12 -1.84 14.82 16.24
CA VAL A 12 -2.79 13.84 16.79
C VAL A 12 -3.34 14.28 18.13
N ALA A 13 -2.49 14.75 19.04
CA ALA A 13 -2.92 15.24 20.35
C ALA A 13 -3.87 16.46 20.24
N GLN A 14 -3.63 17.34 19.27
CA GLN A 14 -4.52 18.46 18.99
C GLN A 14 -5.86 17.96 18.43
N LEU A 15 -5.86 17.09 17.43
CA LEU A 15 -7.08 16.54 16.83
C LEU A 15 -7.96 15.81 17.85
N ILE A 16 -7.36 15.07 18.80
CA ILE A 16 -8.11 14.40 19.87
C ILE A 16 -8.86 15.43 20.71
N ARG A 17 -8.22 16.55 21.09
CA ARG A 17 -8.88 17.60 21.89
C ARG A 17 -9.99 18.29 21.10
N ASP A 18 -9.77 18.55 19.82
CA ASP A 18 -10.65 19.39 19.01
C ASP A 18 -11.84 18.61 18.42
N LYS A 19 -11.70 17.28 18.23
CA LYS A 19 -12.65 16.46 17.44
C LYS A 19 -13.26 15.28 18.19
N ASN A 20 -13.06 15.18 19.50
CA ASN A 20 -13.59 14.08 20.33
C ASN A 20 -13.28 12.67 19.76
N ILE A 21 -12.03 12.44 19.36
CA ILE A 21 -11.57 11.18 18.79
C ILE A 21 -11.42 10.15 19.90
N ILE A 22 -12.03 8.98 19.74
CA ILE A 22 -12.08 7.88 20.72
C ILE A 22 -11.13 6.72 20.40
N GLY A 23 -10.53 6.71 19.21
CA GLY A 23 -9.57 5.68 18.78
C GLY A 23 -8.81 6.10 17.54
N ILE A 24 -7.66 5.47 17.28
CA ILE A 24 -6.77 5.75 16.17
C ILE A 24 -6.49 4.46 15.41
N ILE A 25 -6.61 4.51 14.08
CA ILE A 25 -6.06 3.51 13.18
C ILE A 25 -4.98 4.19 12.34
N SER A 26 -3.75 3.72 12.45
CA SER A 26 -2.58 4.30 11.79
C SER A 26 -2.04 3.37 10.71
N ASP A 27 -2.17 3.77 9.45
CA ASP A 27 -1.60 3.05 8.32
C ASP A 27 -0.14 3.48 8.09
N ASN A 28 0.78 2.60 8.49
CA ASN A 28 2.23 2.73 8.32
C ASN A 28 2.87 4.01 8.90
N ARG A 29 2.20 4.70 9.85
CA ARG A 29 2.69 5.95 10.46
C ARG A 29 2.92 5.80 11.96
N ILE A 30 4.14 5.47 12.35
CA ILE A 30 4.52 5.16 13.73
C ILE A 30 4.40 6.33 14.74
N GLY A 31 4.27 7.55 14.24
CA GLY A 31 4.00 8.75 15.05
C GLY A 31 2.52 8.99 15.34
N VAL A 32 1.61 8.38 14.55
CA VAL A 32 0.16 8.63 14.63
C VAL A 32 -0.44 7.70 15.69
N ARG A 33 -0.27 8.06 16.97
CA ARG A 33 -0.80 7.35 18.13
C ARG A 33 -0.92 8.25 19.35
N ASN A 34 -1.72 7.85 20.33
CA ASN A 34 -1.85 8.52 21.63
C ASN A 34 -1.95 7.49 22.76
N LYS A 35 -1.44 7.83 23.93
CA LYS A 35 -1.48 6.93 25.10
C LYS A 35 -2.84 6.91 25.82
N GLY A 36 -3.65 7.94 25.61
CA GLY A 36 -4.93 8.12 26.31
C GLY A 36 -6.12 7.49 25.61
N ILE A 37 -5.96 7.02 24.34
CA ILE A 37 -7.01 6.36 23.58
C ILE A 37 -6.45 5.16 22.81
N PRO A 38 -7.26 4.13 22.53
CA PRO A 38 -6.85 2.97 21.75
C PRO A 38 -6.21 3.36 20.42
N SER A 39 -5.05 2.79 20.13
CA SER A 39 -4.30 3.08 18.92
C SER A 39 -3.85 1.77 18.26
N VAL A 40 -4.33 1.54 17.04
CA VAL A 40 -3.99 0.38 16.22
C VAL A 40 -3.02 0.79 15.11
N TYR A 41 -2.02 -0.04 14.86
CA TYR A 41 -1.10 0.12 13.75
C TYR A 41 -1.39 -0.90 12.66
N ILE A 42 -1.59 -0.45 11.42
CA ILE A 42 -1.75 -1.35 10.27
C ILE A 42 -0.44 -1.36 9.48
N THR A 43 0.09 -2.55 9.22
CA THR A 43 1.26 -2.74 8.35
C THR A 43 1.35 -4.19 7.86
N HIS A 44 1.79 -4.38 6.63
CA HIS A 44 2.21 -5.69 6.12
C HIS A 44 3.69 -5.99 6.41
N GLN A 45 4.42 -5.03 7.00
CA GLN A 45 5.85 -5.13 7.23
C GLN A 45 6.16 -5.06 8.73
N ILE A 46 6.28 -6.21 9.37
CA ILE A 46 6.77 -6.34 10.75
C ILE A 46 8.29 -6.31 10.77
N ASN A 47 8.92 -6.98 9.81
CA ASN A 47 10.36 -7.04 9.64
C ASN A 47 10.80 -6.12 8.49
N VAL A 48 11.89 -5.39 8.72
CA VAL A 48 12.50 -4.51 7.72
C VAL A 48 13.67 -5.25 7.09
N LEU A 49 13.49 -5.75 5.86
CA LEU A 49 14.54 -6.46 5.13
C LEU A 49 15.53 -5.45 4.55
N SER A 50 16.67 -5.27 5.21
CA SER A 50 17.74 -4.32 4.83
C SER A 50 19.12 -5.00 4.74
N GLY A 51 19.17 -6.23 4.23
CA GLY A 51 20.38 -7.01 4.10
C GLY A 51 21.03 -7.30 5.46
N ILE A 52 22.30 -6.96 5.61
CA ILE A 52 23.06 -7.19 6.86
C ILE A 52 22.52 -6.43 8.07
N PHE A 53 21.78 -5.35 7.87
CA PHE A 53 21.18 -4.55 8.94
C PHE A 53 19.76 -4.96 9.32
N THR A 54 19.19 -6.02 8.69
CA THR A 54 17.80 -6.47 8.90
C THR A 54 17.46 -6.66 10.37
N PHE A 55 18.34 -7.27 11.15
CA PHE A 55 18.10 -7.53 12.57
C PHE A 55 17.93 -6.22 13.36
N PHE A 56 18.83 -5.26 13.17
CA PHE A 56 18.78 -3.99 13.88
C PHE A 56 17.58 -3.14 13.48
N THR A 57 17.35 -2.99 12.18
CA THR A 57 16.24 -2.19 11.65
C THR A 57 14.88 -2.77 12.04
N SER A 58 14.74 -4.11 12.01
CA SER A 58 13.53 -4.80 12.46
C SER A 58 13.26 -4.58 13.95
N ARG A 59 14.29 -4.67 14.82
CA ARG A 59 14.11 -4.40 16.26
C ARG A 59 13.69 -2.97 16.55
N VAL A 60 14.25 -1.99 15.85
CA VAL A 60 13.82 -0.59 15.98
C VAL A 60 12.37 -0.43 15.53
N HIS A 61 11.99 -1.04 14.42
CA HIS A 61 10.62 -0.99 13.90
C HIS A 61 9.65 -1.64 14.89
N GLN A 62 9.95 -2.84 15.35
CA GLN A 62 9.13 -3.57 16.33
C GLN A 62 9.00 -2.81 17.66
N TYR A 63 10.05 -2.12 18.11
CA TYR A 63 9.97 -1.24 19.28
C TYR A 63 8.90 -0.15 19.12
N TYR A 64 8.77 0.44 17.93
CA TYR A 64 7.72 1.43 17.67
C TYR A 64 6.34 0.79 17.52
N ILE A 65 6.22 -0.36 16.85
CA ILE A 65 4.97 -1.13 16.74
C ILE A 65 4.44 -1.48 18.14
N ASN A 66 5.30 -1.97 19.03
CA ASN A 66 4.93 -2.36 20.41
C ASN A 66 4.40 -1.21 21.27
N LYS A 67 4.49 0.03 20.81
CA LYS A 67 3.89 1.19 21.47
C LYS A 67 2.43 1.41 21.14
N PHE A 68 1.90 0.69 20.18
CA PHE A 68 0.47 0.61 19.88
C PHE A 68 -0.20 -0.47 20.72
N ASP A 69 -1.51 -0.39 20.88
CA ASP A 69 -2.27 -1.39 21.62
C ASP A 69 -2.37 -2.69 20.82
N GLU A 70 -2.62 -2.57 19.52
CA GLU A 70 -2.62 -3.69 18.57
C GLU A 70 -1.87 -3.31 17.30
N CYS A 71 -1.39 -4.34 16.58
CA CYS A 71 -0.85 -4.25 15.23
C CYS A 71 -1.65 -5.20 14.31
N TRP A 72 -2.32 -4.64 13.34
CA TRP A 72 -3.07 -5.39 12.35
C TRP A 72 -2.26 -5.60 11.08
N VAL A 73 -2.15 -6.85 10.68
CA VAL A 73 -1.44 -7.25 9.46
C VAL A 73 -2.49 -7.68 8.42
N PRO A 74 -2.64 -6.94 7.31
CA PRO A 74 -3.58 -7.28 6.25
C PRO A 74 -3.03 -8.45 5.41
N ASP A 75 -3.00 -9.63 6.02
CA ASP A 75 -2.53 -10.88 5.43
C ASP A 75 -3.23 -12.07 6.09
N VAL A 76 -3.11 -13.24 5.49
CA VAL A 76 -3.63 -14.51 6.00
C VAL A 76 -2.53 -15.30 6.70
N GLU A 77 -2.93 -16.22 7.60
CA GLU A 77 -1.98 -17.14 8.24
C GLU A 77 -1.62 -18.32 7.32
N GLY A 78 -0.47 -18.92 7.62
CA GLY A 78 0.00 -20.11 6.94
C GLY A 78 0.65 -19.89 5.58
N GLU A 79 0.61 -20.91 4.73
CA GLU A 79 1.31 -20.94 3.44
C GLU A 79 0.74 -19.97 2.41
N LEU A 80 -0.50 -19.53 2.58
CA LEU A 80 -1.17 -18.56 1.71
C LEU A 80 -0.80 -17.09 2.03
N SER A 81 0.13 -16.87 2.97
CA SER A 81 0.61 -15.53 3.32
C SER A 81 1.28 -14.87 2.12
N LEU A 82 0.79 -13.68 1.73
CA LEU A 82 1.33 -12.92 0.61
C LEU A 82 2.54 -12.06 1.01
N SER A 83 2.63 -11.67 2.28
CA SER A 83 3.73 -10.85 2.81
C SER A 83 4.96 -11.69 3.25
N GLY A 84 4.83 -13.01 3.38
CA GLY A 84 5.93 -13.93 3.65
C GLY A 84 6.79 -13.50 4.85
N LEU A 85 8.11 -13.38 4.63
CA LEU A 85 9.07 -13.00 5.67
C LEU A 85 8.84 -11.58 6.24
N LEU A 86 8.20 -10.69 5.50
CA LEU A 86 7.94 -9.32 5.97
C LEU A 86 7.00 -9.30 7.17
N SER A 87 6.02 -10.22 7.21
CA SER A 87 5.04 -10.31 8.30
C SER A 87 5.30 -11.48 9.26
N LYS A 88 6.36 -12.26 9.03
CA LYS A 88 6.70 -13.37 9.92
C LYS A 88 7.10 -12.84 11.30
N HIS A 89 6.40 -13.28 12.33
CA HIS A 89 6.67 -12.88 13.71
C HIS A 89 6.33 -14.01 14.67
N GLU A 90 6.94 -13.96 15.85
CA GLU A 90 6.51 -14.77 16.98
C GLU A 90 5.28 -14.12 17.61
N SER A 91 4.28 -14.91 17.93
CA SER A 91 3.02 -14.42 18.50
C SER A 91 3.29 -13.73 19.85
N ASN A 92 3.09 -12.42 19.92
CA ASN A 92 3.18 -11.63 21.15
C ASN A 92 1.82 -11.13 21.66
N GLY A 93 0.72 -11.67 21.12
CA GLY A 93 -0.66 -11.31 21.47
C GLY A 93 -1.15 -9.96 20.96
N LYS A 94 -0.24 -9.06 20.51
CA LYS A 94 -0.60 -7.75 19.99
C LYS A 94 -0.73 -7.72 18.46
N ILE A 95 -0.03 -8.61 17.77
CA ILE A 95 -0.05 -8.69 16.31
C ILE A 95 -1.14 -9.64 15.88
N ARG A 96 -2.05 -9.16 15.02
CA ARG A 96 -3.17 -9.93 14.49
C ARG A 96 -3.19 -9.88 12.98
N LYS A 97 -3.24 -11.02 12.33
CA LYS A 97 -3.56 -11.10 10.91
C LYS A 97 -5.06 -10.93 10.73
N ILE A 98 -5.47 -9.96 9.91
CA ILE A 98 -6.87 -9.55 9.74
C ILE A 98 -7.45 -9.97 8.39
N GLY A 99 -6.73 -10.81 7.64
CA GLY A 99 -7.11 -11.17 6.29
C GLY A 99 -6.71 -10.12 5.26
N LEU A 100 -6.98 -10.41 4.00
CA LEU A 100 -6.64 -9.51 2.90
C LEU A 100 -7.64 -8.35 2.85
N LEU A 101 -7.12 -7.12 2.88
CA LEU A 101 -7.93 -5.93 2.67
C LEU A 101 -7.95 -5.60 1.18
N SER A 102 -9.05 -5.90 0.52
CA SER A 102 -9.27 -5.55 -0.88
C SER A 102 -10.66 -4.94 -1.06
N ARG A 103 -10.72 -3.86 -1.82
CA ARG A 103 -11.99 -3.28 -2.29
C ARG A 103 -12.50 -3.97 -3.57
N LEU A 104 -11.65 -4.73 -4.24
CA LEU A 104 -11.97 -5.44 -5.48
C LEU A 104 -12.65 -6.77 -5.16
N LYS A 105 -13.67 -7.12 -5.94
CA LYS A 105 -14.39 -8.38 -5.83
C LYS A 105 -14.16 -9.21 -7.08
N LYS A 106 -13.88 -10.51 -6.90
CA LYS A 106 -13.79 -11.42 -8.04
C LYS A 106 -15.15 -11.53 -8.72
N ARG A 107 -15.19 -11.16 -10.00
CA ARG A 107 -16.38 -11.31 -10.86
C ARG A 107 -16.06 -12.25 -12.02
N LYS A 108 -17.09 -12.92 -12.53
CA LYS A 108 -16.96 -13.69 -13.76
C LYS A 108 -17.25 -12.73 -14.91
N VAL A 109 -16.21 -12.28 -15.58
CA VAL A 109 -16.28 -11.34 -16.68
C VAL A 109 -15.63 -11.93 -17.93
N GLU A 110 -16.03 -11.43 -19.09
CA GLU A 110 -15.41 -11.78 -20.34
C GLU A 110 -14.03 -11.11 -20.48
N ILE A 111 -13.02 -11.89 -20.91
CA ILE A 111 -11.67 -11.36 -21.09
C ILE A 111 -11.66 -10.45 -22.34
N LYS A 112 -11.40 -9.17 -22.13
CA LYS A 112 -11.37 -8.16 -23.21
C LYS A 112 -9.96 -7.79 -23.65
N TYR A 113 -8.98 -7.98 -22.79
CA TYR A 113 -7.58 -7.62 -23.04
C TYR A 113 -6.67 -8.76 -22.63
N ASP A 114 -5.62 -8.99 -23.42
CA ASP A 114 -4.60 -9.99 -23.12
C ASP A 114 -3.65 -9.53 -22.00
N LEU A 115 -3.47 -8.21 -21.85
CA LEU A 115 -2.59 -7.62 -20.85
C LEU A 115 -3.21 -6.36 -20.24
N LEU A 116 -3.23 -6.31 -18.90
CA LEU A 116 -3.51 -5.10 -18.13
C LEU A 116 -2.21 -4.55 -17.54
N ILE A 117 -1.90 -3.29 -17.84
CA ILE A 117 -0.85 -2.54 -17.19
C ILE A 117 -1.51 -1.48 -16.31
N LEU A 118 -1.27 -1.55 -15.01
CA LEU A 118 -1.80 -0.61 -14.02
C LEU A 118 -0.63 0.06 -13.30
N LEU A 119 -0.33 1.29 -13.67
CA LEU A 119 0.74 2.08 -13.06
C LEU A 119 0.25 2.82 -11.82
N SER A 120 1.13 2.91 -10.84
CA SER A 120 0.99 3.76 -9.68
C SER A 120 2.37 4.20 -9.21
N GLY A 121 2.43 5.15 -8.28
CA GLY A 121 3.69 5.60 -7.70
C GLY A 121 3.94 7.09 -7.87
N ILE A 122 5.09 7.51 -7.32
CA ILE A 122 5.52 8.91 -7.33
C ILE A 122 6.32 9.23 -8.58
N GLU A 123 6.31 10.51 -8.98
CA GLU A 123 7.20 11.00 -10.04
C GLU A 123 8.63 11.23 -9.51
N PRO A 124 9.68 10.99 -10.32
CA PRO A 124 9.67 10.64 -11.75
C PRO A 124 9.65 9.13 -12.03
N GLN A 125 9.67 8.25 -11.01
CA GLN A 125 9.78 6.80 -11.18
C GLN A 125 8.61 6.21 -11.98
N ARG A 126 7.40 6.68 -11.74
CA ARG A 126 6.21 6.27 -12.49
C ARG A 126 6.36 6.55 -13.99
N SER A 127 6.76 7.78 -14.36
CA SER A 127 6.96 8.17 -15.76
C SER A 127 8.12 7.42 -16.42
N GLN A 128 9.19 7.13 -15.68
CA GLN A 128 10.31 6.32 -16.19
C GLN A 128 9.86 4.89 -16.51
N LEU A 129 9.05 4.29 -15.63
CA LEU A 129 8.50 2.95 -15.87
C LEU A 129 7.51 2.98 -17.04
N GLU A 130 6.64 4.00 -17.13
CA GLU A 130 5.72 4.19 -18.24
C GLU A 130 6.45 4.18 -19.59
N ASN A 131 7.50 4.98 -19.72
CA ASN A 131 8.27 5.07 -20.96
C ASN A 131 8.92 3.73 -21.35
N LYS A 132 9.50 3.01 -20.39
CA LYS A 132 10.07 1.68 -20.65
C LYS A 132 9.02 0.69 -21.12
N LEU A 133 7.85 0.67 -20.47
CA LEU A 133 6.78 -0.25 -20.86
C LEU A 133 6.22 0.08 -22.24
N ILE A 134 6.09 1.36 -22.61
CA ILE A 134 5.67 1.76 -23.95
C ILE A 134 6.63 1.26 -25.03
N GLU A 135 7.95 1.30 -24.80
CA GLU A 135 8.93 0.75 -25.73
C GLU A 135 8.80 -0.77 -25.88
N GLU A 136 8.68 -1.50 -24.76
CA GLU A 136 8.51 -2.96 -24.78
C GLU A 136 7.21 -3.40 -25.48
N LEU A 137 6.14 -2.63 -25.34
CA LEU A 137 4.85 -2.91 -25.97
C LEU A 137 4.87 -2.82 -27.50
N LYS A 138 5.88 -2.18 -28.11
CA LYS A 138 6.02 -2.15 -29.58
C LYS A 138 6.10 -3.55 -30.19
N ASN A 139 6.71 -4.49 -29.46
CA ASN A 139 6.90 -5.88 -29.88
C ASN A 139 5.83 -6.84 -29.33
N PHE A 140 4.89 -6.37 -28.52
CA PHE A 140 3.84 -7.20 -27.95
C PHE A 140 2.70 -7.42 -28.95
N ASN A 141 2.33 -8.70 -29.17
CA ASN A 141 1.30 -9.10 -30.12
C ASN A 141 -0.02 -9.46 -29.41
N GLY A 142 -0.62 -8.53 -28.69
CA GLY A 142 -1.88 -8.71 -28.00
C GLY A 142 -2.61 -7.39 -27.79
N SER A 143 -3.83 -7.47 -27.27
CA SER A 143 -4.62 -6.32 -26.85
C SER A 143 -4.20 -5.89 -25.44
N VAL A 144 -3.99 -4.59 -25.24
CA VAL A 144 -3.49 -4.04 -23.97
C VAL A 144 -4.42 -2.96 -23.45
N LEU A 145 -4.78 -3.05 -22.18
CA LEU A 145 -5.33 -1.92 -21.43
C LEU A 145 -4.22 -1.31 -20.57
N PHE A 146 -3.84 -0.07 -20.89
CA PHE A 146 -2.78 0.64 -20.21
C PHE A 146 -3.35 1.75 -19.34
N VAL A 147 -3.36 1.56 -18.01
CA VAL A 147 -3.85 2.52 -17.03
C VAL A 147 -2.67 3.23 -16.40
N ARG A 148 -2.57 4.53 -16.64
CA ARG A 148 -1.40 5.36 -16.30
C ARG A 148 -1.30 5.76 -14.82
N GLY A 149 -2.40 5.70 -14.08
CA GLY A 149 -2.45 6.10 -12.67
C GLY A 149 -2.41 7.63 -12.45
N LEU A 150 -2.91 8.41 -13.41
CA LEU A 150 -2.94 9.88 -13.37
C LEU A 150 -4.36 10.40 -13.18
N ILE A 151 -4.63 11.07 -12.05
CA ILE A 151 -5.98 11.57 -11.72
C ILE A 151 -6.32 12.83 -12.52
N SER A 152 -5.34 13.67 -12.85
CA SER A 152 -5.54 15.02 -13.40
C SER A 152 -4.59 15.36 -14.56
N SER A 153 -4.37 14.45 -15.51
CA SER A 153 -3.55 14.80 -16.67
C SER A 153 -4.42 15.12 -17.89
N GLU A 154 -4.18 16.27 -18.51
CA GLU A 154 -4.78 16.66 -19.80
C GLU A 154 -4.18 15.88 -20.98
N THR A 155 -3.03 15.22 -20.78
CA THR A 155 -2.36 14.46 -21.82
C THR A 155 -3.01 13.09 -22.00
N SER A 156 -3.79 12.93 -23.03
CA SER A 156 -4.28 11.63 -23.49
C SER A 156 -3.35 11.07 -24.58
N PHE A 157 -2.90 9.83 -24.42
CA PHE A 157 -2.29 9.09 -25.53
C PHE A 157 -3.37 8.70 -26.55
N LYS A 158 -3.01 8.73 -27.83
CA LYS A 158 -3.91 8.21 -28.87
C LYS A 158 -3.99 6.69 -28.74
N ASN A 159 -5.20 6.19 -28.62
CA ASN A 159 -5.44 4.76 -28.67
C ASN A 159 -5.01 4.20 -30.03
N SER A 160 -4.45 3.02 -30.04
CA SER A 160 -4.17 2.24 -31.26
C SER A 160 -5.13 1.05 -31.33
N LYS A 161 -5.09 0.30 -32.44
CA LYS A 161 -5.87 -0.96 -32.56
C LYS A 161 -5.49 -2.00 -31.47
N LYS A 162 -4.24 -1.93 -30.93
CA LYS A 162 -3.72 -2.89 -29.96
C LYS A 162 -3.74 -2.37 -28.54
N ILE A 163 -3.55 -1.05 -28.31
CA ILE A 163 -3.38 -0.47 -26.98
C ILE A 163 -4.46 0.57 -26.73
N THR A 164 -5.21 0.36 -25.65
CA THR A 164 -6.17 1.32 -25.10
C THR A 164 -5.54 2.01 -23.90
N TYR A 165 -5.34 3.31 -23.98
CA TYR A 165 -4.80 4.11 -22.87
C TYR A 165 -5.93 4.73 -22.05
N LYS A 166 -5.79 4.64 -20.72
CA LYS A 166 -6.63 5.34 -19.75
C LYS A 166 -5.73 6.04 -18.74
N ASN A 167 -6.05 7.28 -18.38
CA ASN A 167 -5.32 7.98 -17.34
C ASN A 167 -5.61 7.39 -15.96
N PHE A 168 -6.89 7.05 -15.70
CA PHE A 168 -7.38 6.50 -14.46
C PHE A 168 -8.59 5.61 -14.72
N LEU A 169 -8.81 4.60 -13.87
CA LEU A 169 -10.02 3.79 -13.79
C LEU A 169 -10.52 3.74 -12.36
N LYS A 170 -11.82 3.76 -12.18
CA LYS A 170 -12.47 3.49 -10.90
C LYS A 170 -12.46 1.99 -10.60
N SER A 171 -12.76 1.61 -9.35
CA SER A 171 -12.74 0.20 -8.94
C SER A 171 -13.70 -0.68 -9.72
N ASP A 172 -14.90 -0.17 -10.00
CA ASP A 172 -15.94 -0.83 -10.78
C ASP A 172 -15.60 -1.02 -12.27
N GLU A 173 -14.70 -0.19 -12.79
CA GLU A 173 -14.17 -0.31 -14.16
C GLU A 173 -12.98 -1.28 -14.25
N LEU A 174 -12.31 -1.54 -13.11
CA LEU A 174 -11.19 -2.48 -13.01
C LEU A 174 -11.62 -3.92 -12.72
N GLU A 175 -12.82 -4.12 -12.16
CA GLU A 175 -13.45 -5.40 -11.88
C GLU A 175 -14.07 -6.02 -13.15
#